data_6b382366b531c46f22a1c9b622f3ffa6
#
_entry.id   6b382366b531c46f22a1c9b622f3ffa6
#
_cell.length_a   1.000
_cell.length_b   1.000
_cell.length_c   1.000
_cell.angle_alpha   90.00
_cell.angle_beta   90.00
_cell.angle_gamma   90.00
#
_symmetry.space_group_name_H-M   'P 1'
#
loop_
_entity.id
_entity.type
_entity.pdbx_description
1 polymer ?
#
loop_
_entity_poly.entity_id
_entity_poly.type
_entity_poly.pdbx_seq_one_letter_code
_entity_poly.pdbx_strand_id
1 'polypeptide(L)'
;MLKVKKLDQRNDVRNVAIIAHVDHGKTTLVDQLLRQSGIFRQNEQVQERVMDSNDLERERGITILSKNTSVHYKDTKINIVDTPGHADFGGEVERIMMMVDGVLLLVDAFEGCMPQTRFVLQKALNLHKKAIVVVNKVDRPGARPLEVIDEVLDLFIELGADDDQLEFPVVYASARDGYASLSAEAREGDMRPLLDSILENIAPPQGDLNGPLQIRFSSLDYDDYVGRIGIGRVERGTVQHGQQVALCKTDGTVENVKVSRLYQFEGLRRVEVPE
;
A
#
# COMPACT_ATOMS: atom_id res chain seq x y z
N MET A 1 -32.99 0.35 -21.77
CA MET A 1 -32.31 -0.08 -20.54
C MET A 1 -30.86 -0.41 -20.87
N LEU A 2 -29.94 0.42 -20.47
CA LEU A 2 -28.51 0.10 -20.57
C LEU A 2 -28.25 -1.08 -19.60
N LYS A 3 -27.83 -2.23 -20.13
CA LYS A 3 -27.37 -3.34 -19.28
C LYS A 3 -26.15 -2.85 -18.54
N VAL A 4 -26.23 -2.70 -17.22
CA VAL A 4 -25.05 -2.48 -16.38
C VAL A 4 -24.17 -3.70 -16.55
N LYS A 5 -23.00 -3.53 -17.14
CA LYS A 5 -22.04 -4.62 -17.33
C LYS A 5 -21.51 -4.99 -15.95
N LYS A 6 -21.65 -6.27 -15.55
CA LYS A 6 -21.10 -6.76 -14.30
C LYS A 6 -19.58 -6.71 -14.42
N LEU A 7 -18.91 -6.04 -13.50
CA LEU A 7 -17.46 -6.02 -13.42
C LEU A 7 -16.97 -7.36 -12.83
N ASP A 8 -15.85 -7.82 -13.33
CA ASP A 8 -15.13 -8.97 -12.77
C ASP A 8 -14.40 -8.52 -11.51
N GLN A 9 -14.29 -9.42 -10.53
CA GLN A 9 -13.69 -9.14 -9.22
C GLN A 9 -12.52 -10.10 -8.98
N ARG A 10 -11.34 -9.57 -8.67
CA ARG A 10 -10.12 -10.32 -8.38
C ARG A 10 -10.00 -10.57 -6.87
N ASN A 11 -10.71 -11.59 -6.38
CA ASN A 11 -10.73 -11.94 -4.96
C ASN A 11 -9.36 -12.39 -4.41
N ASP A 12 -8.48 -12.80 -5.31
CA ASP A 12 -7.12 -13.25 -5.06
C ASP A 12 -6.10 -12.10 -4.91
N VAL A 13 -6.55 -10.83 -4.98
CA VAL A 13 -5.69 -9.65 -4.89
C VAL A 13 -6.25 -8.61 -3.92
N ARG A 14 -5.36 -7.94 -3.18
CA ARG A 14 -5.63 -6.69 -2.44
C ARG A 14 -4.53 -5.68 -2.75
N ASN A 15 -4.90 -4.41 -2.88
CA ASN A 15 -3.96 -3.33 -3.10
C ASN A 15 -4.10 -2.31 -1.97
N VAL A 16 -3.06 -2.12 -1.17
CA VAL A 16 -3.08 -1.21 -0.03
C VAL A 16 -1.90 -0.26 -0.06
N ALA A 17 -2.10 0.98 0.37
CA ALA A 17 -1.02 1.91 0.65
C ALA A 17 -0.80 2.03 2.15
N ILE A 18 0.44 2.24 2.59
CA ILE A 18 0.73 2.53 3.99
C ILE A 18 0.98 4.02 4.15
N ILE A 19 0.17 4.66 4.96
CA ILE A 19 0.28 6.06 5.37
C ILE A 19 0.85 6.09 6.78
N ALA A 20 1.96 6.79 6.99
CA ALA A 20 2.56 6.94 8.31
C ALA A 20 3.33 8.25 8.41
N HIS A 21 3.41 8.80 9.61
CA HIS A 21 4.41 9.81 9.91
C HIS A 21 5.82 9.17 9.96
N VAL A 22 6.85 10.00 9.81
CA VAL A 22 8.24 9.59 10.00
C VAL A 22 8.38 8.96 11.40
N ASP A 23 9.15 7.88 11.50
CA ASP A 23 9.41 7.14 12.73
C ASP A 23 8.20 6.42 13.39
N HIS A 24 7.00 6.43 12.81
CA HIS A 24 5.86 5.63 13.30
C HIS A 24 6.03 4.11 13.07
N GLY A 25 7.12 3.69 12.40
CA GLY A 25 7.49 2.28 12.24
C GLY A 25 7.00 1.64 10.96
N LYS A 26 6.76 2.43 9.90
CA LYS A 26 6.31 1.96 8.59
C LYS A 26 7.22 0.89 8.00
N THR A 27 8.51 1.16 7.87
CA THR A 27 9.50 0.22 7.33
C THR A 27 9.55 -1.07 8.16
N THR A 28 9.55 -0.94 9.50
CA THR A 28 9.57 -2.09 10.40
C THR A 28 8.32 -2.95 10.25
N LEU A 29 7.14 -2.34 10.08
CA LEU A 29 5.89 -3.07 9.85
C LEU A 29 5.96 -3.86 8.54
N VAL A 30 6.39 -3.23 7.44
CA VAL A 30 6.53 -3.90 6.14
C VAL A 30 7.53 -5.04 6.20
N ASP A 31 8.67 -4.85 6.87
CA ASP A 31 9.66 -5.90 7.09
C ASP A 31 9.08 -7.11 7.83
N GLN A 32 8.25 -6.87 8.85
CA GLN A 32 7.57 -7.96 9.57
C GLN A 32 6.54 -8.70 8.70
N LEU A 33 5.76 -7.96 7.93
CA LEU A 33 4.81 -8.57 6.99
C LEU A 33 5.53 -9.44 5.97
N LEU A 34 6.65 -8.98 5.42
CA LEU A 34 7.48 -9.75 4.48
C LEU A 34 8.08 -11.00 5.13
N ARG A 35 8.62 -10.88 6.34
CA ARG A 35 9.22 -12.02 7.07
C ARG A 35 8.19 -13.09 7.40
N GLN A 36 7.02 -12.69 7.86
CA GLN A 36 5.98 -13.63 8.31
C GLN A 36 5.12 -14.19 7.18
N SER A 37 5.15 -13.59 5.99
CA SER A 37 4.50 -14.15 4.80
C SER A 37 5.27 -15.30 4.12
N GLY A 38 6.44 -15.68 4.65
CA GLY A 38 7.22 -16.81 4.14
C GLY A 38 7.98 -16.54 2.83
N ILE A 39 8.06 -15.28 2.39
CA ILE A 39 8.77 -14.89 1.16
C ILE A 39 10.28 -15.10 1.29
N PHE A 40 10.84 -14.94 2.49
CA PHE A 40 12.25 -15.19 2.76
C PHE A 40 12.49 -16.65 3.16
N ARG A 41 13.54 -17.26 2.61
CA ARG A 41 13.97 -18.58 3.08
C ARG A 41 14.47 -18.48 4.52
N GLN A 42 14.25 -19.51 5.34
CA GLN A 42 14.59 -19.54 6.77
C GLN A 42 16.06 -19.18 7.11
N ASN A 43 16.97 -19.21 6.13
CA ASN A 43 18.40 -18.90 6.28
C ASN A 43 18.84 -17.64 5.52
N GLU A 44 17.92 -16.86 4.95
CA GLU A 44 18.27 -15.63 4.26
C GLU A 44 18.43 -14.52 5.31
N GLN A 45 19.68 -14.02 5.48
CA GLN A 45 19.92 -12.84 6.32
C GLN A 45 19.30 -11.63 5.65
N VAL A 46 18.10 -11.30 6.08
CA VAL A 46 17.41 -10.08 5.65
C VAL A 46 18.04 -8.91 6.38
N GLN A 47 18.67 -8.01 5.63
CA GLN A 47 19.15 -6.74 6.20
C GLN A 47 17.94 -6.00 6.79
N GLU A 48 18.11 -5.40 7.94
CA GLU A 48 17.10 -4.49 8.50
C GLU A 48 16.87 -3.32 7.54
N ARG A 49 15.62 -2.85 7.43
CA ARG A 49 15.18 -1.79 6.51
C ARG A 49 15.36 -2.15 5.03
N VAL A 50 14.86 -3.33 4.65
CA VAL A 50 14.93 -3.84 3.27
C VAL A 50 14.29 -2.87 2.25
N MET A 51 13.31 -2.07 2.69
CA MET A 51 12.66 -1.06 1.85
C MET A 51 13.50 0.20 1.66
N ASP A 52 14.44 0.55 2.55
CA ASP A 52 15.25 1.76 2.47
C ASP A 52 16.54 1.49 1.67
N SER A 53 16.42 1.34 0.36
CA SER A 53 17.54 0.98 -0.53
C SER A 53 18.41 2.17 -0.99
N ASN A 54 17.95 3.41 -0.80
CA ASN A 54 18.65 4.62 -1.19
C ASN A 54 19.45 5.17 0.00
N ASP A 55 20.73 5.50 -0.23
CA ASP A 55 21.61 6.03 0.82
C ASP A 55 21.06 7.31 1.46
N LEU A 56 20.39 8.16 0.68
CA LEU A 56 19.73 9.37 1.18
C LEU A 56 18.52 9.07 2.08
N GLU A 57 17.75 8.02 1.76
CA GLU A 57 16.63 7.58 2.60
C GLU A 57 17.13 7.00 3.93
N ARG A 58 18.23 6.24 3.89
CA ARG A 58 18.88 5.68 5.09
C ARG A 58 19.46 6.77 5.98
N GLU A 59 20.11 7.78 5.39
CA GLU A 59 20.72 8.88 6.11
C GLU A 59 19.68 9.79 6.77
N ARG A 60 18.58 10.05 6.07
CA ARG A 60 17.51 10.96 6.54
C ARG A 60 16.39 10.27 7.31
N GLY A 61 16.30 8.93 7.25
CA GLY A 61 15.24 8.15 7.88
C GLY A 61 13.85 8.35 7.28
N ILE A 62 13.76 8.87 6.02
CA ILE A 62 12.51 9.17 5.34
C ILE A 62 12.39 8.40 4.03
N THR A 63 11.17 8.00 3.68
CA THR A 63 10.87 7.47 2.34
C THR A 63 10.76 8.64 1.35
N ILE A 64 11.58 8.64 0.31
CA ILE A 64 11.59 9.66 -0.75
C ILE A 64 10.82 9.15 -1.97
N LEU A 65 11.03 7.89 -2.36
CA LEU A 65 10.37 7.27 -3.49
C LEU A 65 9.39 6.19 -3.03
N SER A 66 8.23 6.17 -3.65
CA SER A 66 7.26 5.09 -3.42
C SER A 66 7.84 3.75 -3.82
N LYS A 67 7.74 2.76 -2.95
CA LYS A 67 8.17 1.40 -3.20
C LYS A 67 7.01 0.46 -3.21
N ASN A 68 7.06 -0.49 -4.14
CA ASN A 68 6.05 -1.51 -4.27
C ASN A 68 6.61 -2.84 -3.77
N THR A 69 5.83 -3.52 -2.96
CA THR A 69 6.10 -4.88 -2.52
C THR A 69 4.84 -5.69 -2.51
N SER A 70 4.95 -7.00 -2.36
CA SER A 70 3.80 -7.87 -2.19
C SER A 70 4.07 -8.94 -1.15
N VAL A 71 3.01 -9.38 -0.48
CA VAL A 71 3.03 -10.53 0.40
C VAL A 71 1.92 -11.48 0.01
N HIS A 72 2.11 -12.78 0.26
CA HIS A 72 1.07 -13.78 0.07
C HIS A 72 0.52 -14.18 1.43
N TYR A 73 -0.80 -14.13 1.57
CA TYR A 73 -1.47 -14.58 2.78
C TYR A 73 -2.74 -15.33 2.42
N LYS A 74 -2.86 -16.57 2.90
CA LYS A 74 -3.87 -17.51 2.41
C LYS A 74 -3.77 -17.59 0.87
N ASP A 75 -4.88 -17.55 0.16
CA ASP A 75 -4.91 -17.57 -1.31
C ASP A 75 -4.90 -16.17 -1.94
N THR A 76 -4.42 -15.16 -1.21
CA THR A 76 -4.50 -13.76 -1.64
C THR A 76 -3.11 -13.13 -1.70
N LYS A 77 -2.83 -12.46 -2.81
CA LYS A 77 -1.69 -11.56 -2.98
C LYS A 77 -2.06 -10.16 -2.50
N ILE A 78 -1.34 -9.66 -1.53
CA ILE A 78 -1.52 -8.31 -1.00
C ILE A 78 -0.36 -7.45 -1.52
N ASN A 79 -0.66 -6.54 -2.46
CA ASN A 79 0.28 -5.54 -2.94
C ASN A 79 0.28 -4.37 -1.95
N ILE A 80 1.47 -3.98 -1.52
CA ILE A 80 1.69 -2.92 -0.54
C ILE A 80 2.50 -1.83 -1.23
N VAL A 81 1.94 -0.61 -1.26
CA VAL A 81 2.63 0.57 -1.79
C VAL A 81 3.04 1.45 -0.62
N ASP A 82 4.33 1.67 -0.48
CA ASP A 82 4.86 2.59 0.52
C ASP A 82 4.67 4.03 0.05
N THR A 83 4.09 4.89 0.90
CA THR A 83 3.84 6.28 0.57
C THR A 83 4.89 7.19 1.19
N PRO A 84 5.39 8.21 0.45
CA PRO A 84 6.16 9.28 1.06
C PRO A 84 5.33 9.98 2.16
N GLY A 85 5.94 10.18 3.33
CA GLY A 85 5.27 10.82 4.46
C GLY A 85 5.24 12.35 4.41
N HIS A 86 5.98 12.99 3.50
CA HIS A 86 6.15 14.43 3.47
C HIS A 86 5.19 15.13 2.50
N ALA A 87 4.63 16.27 2.91
CA ALA A 87 3.67 17.05 2.12
C ALA A 87 4.20 17.53 0.76
N ASP A 88 5.53 17.66 0.61
CA ASP A 88 6.17 18.06 -0.64
C ASP A 88 5.96 17.06 -1.79
N PHE A 89 5.60 15.83 -1.49
CA PHE A 89 5.35 14.75 -2.46
C PHE A 89 3.87 14.58 -2.81
N GLY A 90 3.06 15.62 -2.69
CA GLY A 90 1.60 15.55 -2.86
C GLY A 90 1.12 14.94 -4.18
N GLY A 91 1.79 15.24 -5.28
CA GLY A 91 1.45 14.65 -6.59
C GLY A 91 1.77 13.15 -6.70
N GLU A 92 2.79 12.67 -5.96
CA GLU A 92 3.11 11.26 -5.88
C GLU A 92 2.08 10.51 -5.04
N VAL A 93 1.70 11.08 -3.90
CA VAL A 93 0.65 10.54 -3.04
C VAL A 93 -0.67 10.35 -3.80
N GLU A 94 -1.10 11.34 -4.60
CA GLU A 94 -2.32 11.21 -5.41
C GLU A 94 -2.22 10.05 -6.41
N ARG A 95 -1.10 9.90 -7.10
CA ARG A 95 -0.89 8.80 -8.04
C ARG A 95 -0.93 7.44 -7.34
N ILE A 96 -0.34 7.33 -6.13
CA ILE A 96 -0.39 6.10 -5.32
C ILE A 96 -1.83 5.79 -4.91
N MET A 97 -2.58 6.77 -4.42
CA MET A 97 -3.98 6.57 -4.01
C MET A 97 -4.87 6.04 -5.14
N MET A 98 -4.52 6.34 -6.40
CA MET A 98 -5.22 5.78 -7.56
C MET A 98 -4.85 4.33 -7.87
N MET A 99 -3.73 3.80 -7.33
CA MET A 99 -3.30 2.41 -7.53
C MET A 99 -3.90 1.45 -6.51
N VAL A 100 -4.36 1.94 -5.37
CA VAL A 100 -4.77 1.11 -4.23
C VAL A 100 -6.29 1.13 -4.01
N ASP A 101 -6.77 0.10 -3.31
CA ASP A 101 -8.19 -0.06 -2.99
C ASP A 101 -8.49 0.37 -1.54
N GLY A 102 -7.47 0.43 -0.69
CA GLY A 102 -7.57 0.92 0.68
C GLY A 102 -6.22 1.37 1.24
N VAL A 103 -6.23 1.87 2.47
CA VAL A 103 -5.05 2.41 3.14
C VAL A 103 -4.89 1.84 4.55
N LEU A 104 -3.63 1.64 4.96
CA LEU A 104 -3.25 1.38 6.35
C LEU A 104 -2.74 2.69 6.94
N LEU A 105 -3.47 3.26 7.88
CA LEU A 105 -3.06 4.44 8.61
C LEU A 105 -2.29 4.01 9.86
N LEU A 106 -0.97 4.14 9.81
CA LEU A 106 -0.09 3.75 10.91
C LEU A 106 0.16 4.94 11.84
N VAL A 107 -0.20 4.79 13.11
CA VAL A 107 -0.07 5.81 14.15
C VAL A 107 0.71 5.25 15.33
N ASP A 108 1.65 6.02 15.85
CA ASP A 108 2.40 5.65 17.07
C ASP A 108 1.50 5.76 18.30
N ALA A 109 1.44 4.71 19.12
CA ALA A 109 0.61 4.63 20.32
C ALA A 109 0.98 5.65 21.43
N PHE A 110 2.15 6.28 21.34
CA PHE A 110 2.59 7.32 22.27
C PHE A 110 2.45 8.73 21.69
N GLU A 111 2.88 8.93 20.44
CA GLU A 111 2.90 10.27 19.81
C GLU A 111 1.51 10.69 19.29
N GLY A 112 0.69 9.73 18.85
CA GLY A 112 -0.64 10.01 18.30
C GLY A 112 -0.60 10.54 16.87
N CYS A 113 -1.62 11.33 16.50
CA CYS A 113 -1.76 11.88 15.17
C CYS A 113 -0.80 13.06 14.92
N MET A 114 -0.04 12.97 13.82
CA MET A 114 0.94 13.99 13.46
C MET A 114 0.49 14.79 12.21
N PRO A 115 0.86 16.08 12.06
CA PRO A 115 0.37 16.96 11.00
C PRO A 115 0.60 16.44 9.58
N GLN A 116 1.70 15.73 9.33
CA GLN A 116 2.03 15.21 8.00
C GLN A 116 1.06 14.11 7.56
N THR A 117 0.55 13.32 8.50
CA THR A 117 -0.45 12.28 8.25
C THR A 117 -1.76 12.86 7.72
N ARG A 118 -2.12 14.06 8.19
CA ARG A 118 -3.35 14.79 7.81
C ARG A 118 -3.49 14.95 6.30
N PHE A 119 -2.43 15.41 5.63
CA PHE A 119 -2.47 15.66 4.18
C PHE A 119 -2.72 14.38 3.38
N VAL A 120 -1.99 13.31 3.70
CA VAL A 120 -2.10 12.03 2.98
C VAL A 120 -3.46 11.36 3.24
N LEU A 121 -3.92 11.41 4.50
CA LEU A 121 -5.24 10.90 4.90
C LEU A 121 -6.36 11.65 4.19
N GLN A 122 -6.31 13.00 4.11
CA GLN A 122 -7.29 13.81 3.37
C GLN A 122 -7.43 13.34 1.92
N LYS A 123 -6.30 13.02 1.25
CA LYS A 123 -6.34 12.53 -0.13
C LYS A 123 -7.00 11.15 -0.23
N ALA A 124 -6.74 10.26 0.73
CA ALA A 124 -7.37 8.94 0.79
C ALA A 124 -8.89 9.06 1.01
N LEU A 125 -9.33 9.89 1.96
CA LEU A 125 -10.74 10.13 2.27
C LEU A 125 -11.48 10.75 1.08
N ASN A 126 -10.91 11.75 0.41
CA ASN A 126 -11.51 12.38 -0.79
C ASN A 126 -11.71 11.39 -1.95
N LEU A 127 -10.93 10.31 -2.00
CA LEU A 127 -11.05 9.24 -2.97
C LEU A 127 -11.87 8.04 -2.44
N HIS A 128 -12.58 8.22 -1.31
CA HIS A 128 -13.39 7.20 -0.66
C HIS A 128 -12.65 5.87 -0.43
N LYS A 129 -11.34 5.95 -0.09
CA LYS A 129 -10.56 4.76 0.26
C LYS A 129 -10.90 4.33 1.68
N LYS A 130 -11.19 3.02 1.87
CA LYS A 130 -11.35 2.46 3.21
C LYS A 130 -10.01 2.49 3.94
N ALA A 131 -10.02 3.01 5.16
CA ALA A 131 -8.84 3.05 6.01
C ALA A 131 -8.92 1.96 7.09
N ILE A 132 -7.80 1.30 7.37
CA ILE A 132 -7.58 0.47 8.55
C ILE A 132 -6.58 1.24 9.41
N VAL A 133 -6.94 1.52 10.65
CA VAL A 133 -6.06 2.22 11.60
C VAL A 133 -5.18 1.20 12.31
N VAL A 134 -3.87 1.37 12.21
CA VAL A 134 -2.88 0.50 12.87
C VAL A 134 -2.18 1.32 13.96
N VAL A 135 -2.54 1.08 15.21
CA VAL A 135 -1.92 1.72 16.37
C VAL A 135 -0.66 0.92 16.73
N ASN A 136 0.49 1.43 16.33
CA ASN A 136 1.79 0.75 16.46
C ASN A 136 2.54 1.18 17.71
N LYS A 137 3.53 0.37 18.10
CA LYS A 137 4.39 0.56 19.28
C LYS A 137 3.61 0.50 20.60
N VAL A 138 2.58 -0.34 20.66
CA VAL A 138 1.82 -0.56 21.92
C VAL A 138 2.66 -1.17 23.03
N ASP A 139 3.83 -1.73 22.71
CA ASP A 139 4.85 -2.23 23.62
C ASP A 139 5.63 -1.13 24.35
N ARG A 140 5.57 0.12 23.85
CA ARG A 140 6.36 1.25 24.38
C ARG A 140 5.83 1.69 25.76
N PRO A 141 6.72 1.95 26.75
CA PRO A 141 6.31 2.56 27.99
C PRO A 141 5.62 3.91 27.75
N GLY A 142 4.46 4.11 28.37
CA GLY A 142 3.66 5.32 28.19
C GLY A 142 2.78 5.32 26.96
N ALA A 143 2.67 4.19 26.23
CA ALA A 143 1.70 4.04 25.16
C ALA A 143 0.27 4.26 25.69
N ARG A 144 -0.54 5.02 24.91
CA ARG A 144 -1.93 5.38 25.21
C ARG A 144 -2.86 5.05 24.03
N PRO A 145 -2.94 3.77 23.63
CA PRO A 145 -3.56 3.38 22.37
C PRO A 145 -5.03 3.79 22.25
N LEU A 146 -5.80 3.79 23.34
CA LEU A 146 -7.22 4.18 23.31
C LEU A 146 -7.39 5.69 23.07
N GLU A 147 -6.59 6.52 23.73
CA GLU A 147 -6.61 7.98 23.52
C GLU A 147 -6.19 8.33 22.09
N VAL A 148 -5.23 7.59 21.52
CA VAL A 148 -4.78 7.78 20.12
C VAL A 148 -5.89 7.46 19.14
N ILE A 149 -6.77 6.49 19.42
CA ILE A 149 -7.95 6.20 18.59
C ILE A 149 -8.91 7.38 18.60
N ASP A 150 -9.17 7.99 19.75
CA ASP A 150 -10.01 9.18 19.85
C ASP A 150 -9.40 10.35 19.05
N GLU A 151 -8.09 10.56 19.12
CA GLU A 151 -7.39 11.56 18.27
C GLU A 151 -7.52 11.26 16.77
N VAL A 152 -7.46 9.99 16.38
CA VAL A 152 -7.67 9.57 14.97
C VAL A 152 -9.10 9.85 14.56
N LEU A 153 -10.09 9.52 15.39
CA LEU A 153 -11.49 9.78 15.10
C LEU A 153 -11.76 11.28 14.92
N ASP A 154 -11.24 12.11 15.83
CA ASP A 154 -11.32 13.57 15.72
C ASP A 154 -10.70 14.06 14.42
N LEU A 155 -9.54 13.52 14.02
CA LEU A 155 -8.90 13.85 12.76
C LEU A 155 -9.76 13.49 11.55
N PHE A 156 -10.41 12.32 11.53
CA PHE A 156 -11.31 11.92 10.45
C PHE A 156 -12.50 12.87 10.35
N ILE A 157 -13.11 13.23 11.48
CA ILE A 157 -14.22 14.20 11.54
C ILE A 157 -13.79 15.58 11.01
N GLU A 158 -12.63 16.09 11.43
CA GLU A 158 -12.09 17.35 10.95
C GLU A 158 -11.81 17.35 9.44
N LEU A 159 -11.42 16.19 8.89
CA LEU A 159 -11.18 16.01 7.47
C LEU A 159 -12.45 15.78 6.65
N GLY A 160 -13.62 15.76 7.28
CA GLY A 160 -14.92 15.60 6.64
C GLY A 160 -15.19 14.18 6.16
N ALA A 161 -14.72 13.18 6.91
CA ALA A 161 -15.03 11.78 6.66
C ALA A 161 -16.56 11.54 6.75
N ASP A 162 -17.08 10.68 5.88
CA ASP A 162 -18.46 10.21 5.93
C ASP A 162 -18.65 9.09 6.98
N ASP A 163 -19.91 8.73 7.26
CA ASP A 163 -20.25 7.74 8.29
C ASP A 163 -19.56 6.39 8.04
N ASP A 164 -19.46 5.94 6.78
CA ASP A 164 -18.79 4.68 6.42
C ASP A 164 -17.28 4.75 6.66
N GLN A 165 -16.68 5.93 6.52
CA GLN A 165 -15.26 6.17 6.77
C GLN A 165 -14.94 6.29 8.25
N LEU A 166 -15.90 6.78 9.08
CA LEU A 166 -15.74 6.84 10.53
C LEU A 166 -15.79 5.44 11.20
N GLU A 167 -16.43 4.46 10.53
CA GLU A 167 -16.41 3.06 10.97
C GLU A 167 -15.13 2.34 10.50
N PHE A 168 -13.97 2.84 10.88
CA PHE A 168 -12.70 2.23 10.52
C PHE A 168 -12.33 1.09 11.48
N PRO A 169 -11.82 -0.05 10.97
CA PRO A 169 -11.26 -1.11 11.79
C PRO A 169 -9.95 -0.65 12.45
N VAL A 170 -9.72 -1.10 13.69
CA VAL A 170 -8.52 -0.81 14.46
C VAL A 170 -7.74 -2.08 14.71
N VAL A 171 -6.43 -2.03 14.47
CA VAL A 171 -5.46 -3.08 14.78
C VAL A 171 -4.35 -2.49 15.65
N TYR A 172 -4.05 -3.12 16.77
CA TYR A 172 -2.94 -2.77 17.65
C TYR A 172 -1.72 -3.58 17.27
N ALA A 173 -0.54 -2.96 17.22
CA ALA A 173 0.66 -3.66 16.78
C ALA A 173 1.92 -3.25 17.54
N SER A 174 2.87 -4.17 17.66
CA SER A 174 4.28 -3.90 17.86
C SER A 174 5.05 -4.44 16.64
N ALA A 175 5.33 -3.55 15.70
CA ALA A 175 6.11 -3.92 14.53
C ALA A 175 7.53 -4.39 14.92
N ARG A 176 8.10 -3.84 16.02
CA ARG A 176 9.39 -4.27 16.53
C ARG A 176 9.37 -5.72 17.04
N ASP A 177 8.34 -6.08 17.80
CA ASP A 177 8.23 -7.41 18.41
C ASP A 177 7.50 -8.40 17.47
N GLY A 178 6.97 -7.92 16.33
CA GLY A 178 6.44 -8.75 15.26
C GLY A 178 5.03 -9.29 15.49
N TYR A 179 4.19 -8.59 16.25
CA TYR A 179 2.80 -9.00 16.47
C TYR A 179 1.78 -7.90 16.20
N ALA A 180 0.56 -8.32 15.91
CA ALA A 180 -0.64 -7.49 15.80
C ALA A 180 -1.80 -8.16 16.54
N SER A 181 -2.79 -7.37 16.97
CA SER A 181 -3.97 -7.85 17.70
C SER A 181 -5.16 -6.93 17.51
N LEU A 182 -6.36 -7.43 17.72
CA LEU A 182 -7.59 -6.63 17.82
C LEU A 182 -7.82 -6.11 19.25
N SER A 183 -6.99 -6.50 20.22
CA SER A 183 -7.02 -6.02 21.62
C SER A 183 -5.80 -5.17 21.92
N ALA A 184 -6.02 -4.00 22.54
CA ALA A 184 -4.96 -3.10 22.99
C ALA A 184 -4.08 -3.71 24.10
N GLU A 185 -4.56 -4.74 24.78
CA GLU A 185 -3.90 -5.38 25.92
C GLU A 185 -2.96 -6.53 25.52
N ALA A 186 -3.12 -7.06 24.29
CA ALA A 186 -2.30 -8.17 23.82
C ALA A 186 -0.83 -7.74 23.65
N ARG A 187 0.09 -8.65 24.02
CA ARG A 187 1.54 -8.38 23.97
C ARG A 187 2.32 -9.48 23.26
N GLU A 188 1.63 -10.42 22.62
CA GLU A 188 2.21 -11.55 21.91
C GLU A 188 1.34 -11.95 20.72
N GLY A 189 1.89 -12.71 19.79
CA GLY A 189 1.22 -13.19 18.60
C GLY A 189 2.07 -13.04 17.36
N ASP A 190 1.41 -12.82 16.22
CA ASP A 190 2.03 -12.57 14.92
C ASP A 190 1.24 -11.52 14.13
N MET A 191 1.60 -11.29 12.86
CA MET A 191 0.96 -10.27 12.02
C MET A 191 -0.35 -10.72 11.37
N ARG A 192 -0.81 -11.96 11.61
CA ARG A 192 -2.06 -12.46 10.99
C ARG A 192 -3.29 -11.59 11.28
N PRO A 193 -3.52 -11.05 12.49
CA PRO A 193 -4.67 -10.18 12.71
C PRO A 193 -4.72 -8.95 11.79
N LEU A 194 -3.57 -8.37 11.44
CA LEU A 194 -3.50 -7.28 10.47
C LEU A 194 -3.80 -7.76 9.05
N LEU A 195 -3.24 -8.90 8.65
CA LEU A 195 -3.49 -9.49 7.32
C LEU A 195 -4.95 -9.91 7.16
N ASP A 196 -5.57 -10.49 8.20
CA ASP A 196 -7.00 -10.81 8.21
C ASP A 196 -7.85 -9.54 8.09
N SER A 197 -7.52 -8.49 8.85
CA SER A 197 -8.22 -7.21 8.75
C SER A 197 -8.14 -6.61 7.34
N ILE A 198 -7.00 -6.74 6.64
CA ILE A 198 -6.88 -6.31 5.23
C ILE A 198 -7.84 -7.10 4.34
N LEU A 199 -7.89 -8.43 4.48
CA LEU A 199 -8.75 -9.29 3.65
C LEU A 199 -10.24 -9.01 3.88
N GLU A 200 -10.63 -8.71 5.11
CA GLU A 200 -12.02 -8.49 5.52
C GLU A 200 -12.53 -7.09 5.13
N ASN A 201 -11.69 -6.07 5.25
CA ASN A 201 -12.12 -4.67 5.15
C ASN A 201 -11.74 -3.98 3.84
N ILE A 202 -10.70 -4.45 3.13
CA ILE A 202 -10.32 -3.87 1.85
C ILE A 202 -10.97 -4.67 0.72
N ALA A 203 -11.76 -3.98 -0.09
CA ALA A 203 -12.41 -4.61 -1.24
C ALA A 203 -11.38 -5.09 -2.27
N PRO A 204 -11.59 -6.26 -2.89
CA PRO A 204 -10.78 -6.71 -4.00
C PRO A 204 -10.97 -5.81 -5.23
N PRO A 205 -9.94 -5.64 -6.08
CA PRO A 205 -10.03 -4.82 -7.27
C PRO A 205 -11.09 -5.37 -8.24
N GLN A 206 -11.78 -4.44 -8.89
CA GLN A 206 -12.83 -4.73 -9.88
C GLN A 206 -12.46 -4.12 -11.22
N GLY A 207 -12.77 -4.82 -12.32
CA GLY A 207 -12.52 -4.35 -13.66
C GLY A 207 -13.28 -5.15 -14.72
N ASP A 208 -13.29 -4.67 -15.94
CA ASP A 208 -13.81 -5.40 -17.10
C ASP A 208 -12.65 -6.15 -17.78
N LEU A 209 -12.45 -7.43 -17.43
CA LEU A 209 -11.36 -8.26 -17.97
C LEU A 209 -11.44 -8.42 -19.50
N ASN A 210 -12.64 -8.37 -20.07
CA ASN A 210 -12.88 -8.55 -21.50
C ASN A 210 -12.94 -7.21 -22.27
N GLY A 211 -12.70 -6.10 -21.57
CA GLY A 211 -12.67 -4.76 -22.18
C GLY A 211 -11.36 -4.48 -22.90
N PRO A 212 -11.29 -3.39 -23.67
CA PRO A 212 -10.01 -2.93 -24.22
C PRO A 212 -9.04 -2.57 -23.08
N LEU A 213 -7.77 -2.90 -23.29
CA LEU A 213 -6.71 -2.64 -22.30
C LEU A 213 -6.65 -1.16 -21.91
N GLN A 214 -6.61 -0.92 -20.61
CA GLN A 214 -6.32 0.38 -20.03
C GLN A 214 -5.42 0.20 -18.81
N ILE A 215 -4.21 0.75 -18.92
CA ILE A 215 -3.23 0.81 -17.83
C ILE A 215 -3.00 2.26 -17.47
N ARG A 216 -3.04 2.56 -16.18
CA ARG A 216 -2.64 3.85 -15.64
C ARG A 216 -1.27 3.72 -15.01
N PHE A 217 -0.28 4.43 -15.55
CA PHE A 217 1.05 4.50 -14.96
C PHE A 217 1.08 5.58 -13.88
N SER A 218 1.64 5.24 -12.73
CA SER A 218 1.76 6.13 -11.57
C SER A 218 3.20 6.51 -11.27
N SER A 219 4.15 5.62 -11.55
CA SER A 219 5.58 5.86 -11.37
C SER A 219 6.42 5.24 -12.48
N LEU A 220 7.63 5.73 -12.60
CA LEU A 220 8.64 5.22 -13.52
C LEU A 220 9.82 4.69 -12.70
N ASP A 221 10.37 3.59 -13.17
CA ASP A 221 11.60 3.03 -12.67
C ASP A 221 12.58 2.84 -13.84
N TYR A 222 13.82 2.54 -13.56
CA TYR A 222 14.86 2.34 -14.55
C TYR A 222 15.72 1.13 -14.20
N ASP A 223 16.05 0.38 -15.21
CA ASP A 223 16.96 -0.76 -15.12
C ASP A 223 17.98 -0.68 -16.26
N ASP A 224 19.25 -0.93 -15.97
CA ASP A 224 20.34 -0.75 -16.92
C ASP A 224 20.23 -1.65 -18.17
N TYR A 225 19.51 -2.78 -18.06
CA TYR A 225 19.35 -3.75 -19.16
C TYR A 225 18.05 -3.55 -19.94
N VAL A 226 16.95 -3.22 -19.27
CA VAL A 226 15.64 -3.09 -19.92
C VAL A 226 15.21 -1.64 -20.15
N GLY A 227 15.94 -0.69 -19.56
CA GLY A 227 15.66 0.73 -19.68
C GLY A 227 14.51 1.19 -18.79
N ARG A 228 13.63 2.04 -19.30
CA ARG A 228 12.52 2.62 -18.56
C ARG A 228 11.41 1.60 -18.30
N ILE A 229 10.96 1.50 -17.06
CA ILE A 229 9.89 0.63 -16.61
C ILE A 229 8.75 1.48 -16.08
N GLY A 230 7.56 1.34 -16.66
CA GLY A 230 6.34 1.95 -16.13
C GLY A 230 5.72 1.06 -15.07
N ILE A 231 5.45 1.62 -13.89
CA ILE A 231 4.72 0.95 -12.80
C ILE A 231 3.31 1.53 -12.75
N GLY A 232 2.31 0.66 -12.76
CA GLY A 232 0.92 1.10 -12.80
C GLY A 232 -0.08 0.00 -12.51
N ARG A 233 -1.36 0.36 -12.63
CA ARG A 233 -2.49 -0.52 -12.42
C ARG A 233 -3.22 -0.78 -13.74
N VAL A 234 -3.52 -2.03 -14.01
CA VAL A 234 -4.45 -2.43 -15.07
C VAL A 234 -5.87 -2.16 -14.57
N GLU A 235 -6.53 -1.18 -15.17
CA GLU A 235 -7.90 -0.78 -14.81
C GLU A 235 -8.94 -1.61 -15.59
N ARG A 236 -8.56 -2.08 -16.77
CA ARG A 236 -9.45 -2.82 -17.67
C ARG A 236 -8.65 -3.64 -18.67
N GLY A 237 -9.22 -4.76 -19.11
CA GLY A 237 -8.60 -5.68 -20.07
C GLY A 237 -7.44 -6.45 -19.46
N THR A 238 -6.67 -7.07 -20.33
CA THR A 238 -5.44 -7.81 -20.01
C THR A 238 -4.30 -7.32 -20.87
N VAL A 239 -3.07 -7.45 -20.38
CA VAL A 239 -1.85 -7.11 -21.09
C VAL A 239 -0.95 -8.32 -21.20
N GLN A 240 -0.38 -8.56 -22.38
CA GLN A 240 0.50 -9.70 -22.66
C GLN A 240 1.86 -9.23 -23.16
N HIS A 241 2.87 -10.04 -22.90
CA HIS A 241 4.18 -9.85 -23.50
C HIS A 241 4.07 -9.82 -25.04
N GLY A 242 4.74 -8.86 -25.67
CA GLY A 242 4.73 -8.72 -27.14
C GLY A 242 3.52 -8.01 -27.74
N GLN A 243 2.49 -7.67 -26.94
CA GLN A 243 1.28 -7.00 -27.39
C GLN A 243 1.61 -5.59 -27.91
N GLN A 244 0.93 -5.20 -29.02
CA GLN A 244 0.92 -3.82 -29.52
C GLN A 244 -0.11 -3.02 -28.72
N VAL A 245 0.29 -1.88 -28.17
CA VAL A 245 -0.58 -1.01 -27.37
C VAL A 245 -0.41 0.46 -27.78
N ALA A 246 -1.44 1.25 -27.54
CA ALA A 246 -1.38 2.71 -27.69
C ALA A 246 -0.88 3.34 -26.39
N LEU A 247 0.28 3.99 -26.44
CA LEU A 247 0.82 4.80 -25.35
C LEU A 247 0.30 6.23 -25.49
N CYS A 248 -0.59 6.62 -24.57
CA CYS A 248 -1.12 7.99 -24.51
C CYS A 248 -0.24 8.82 -23.58
N LYS A 249 0.41 9.85 -24.09
CA LYS A 249 1.26 10.77 -23.34
C LYS A 249 0.45 11.93 -22.77
N THR A 250 1.01 12.61 -21.78
CA THR A 250 0.37 13.78 -21.12
C THR A 250 0.21 15.00 -22.03
N ASP A 251 1.01 15.10 -23.09
CA ASP A 251 0.88 16.14 -24.13
C ASP A 251 -0.21 15.85 -25.16
N GLY A 252 -0.94 14.74 -25.01
CA GLY A 252 -2.00 14.29 -25.91
C GLY A 252 -1.50 13.48 -27.12
N THR A 253 -0.21 13.27 -27.27
CA THR A 253 0.33 12.42 -28.36
C THR A 253 0.07 10.94 -28.04
N VAL A 254 -0.22 10.16 -29.11
CA VAL A 254 -0.45 8.73 -29.04
C VAL A 254 0.57 8.01 -29.90
N GLU A 255 1.30 7.08 -29.31
CA GLU A 255 2.30 6.27 -29.99
C GLU A 255 1.94 4.78 -29.90
N ASN A 256 2.11 4.05 -31.01
CA ASN A 256 2.00 2.60 -30.99
C ASN A 256 3.33 2.01 -30.52
N VAL A 257 3.29 1.31 -29.39
CA VAL A 257 4.47 0.67 -28.80
C VAL A 257 4.20 -0.81 -28.57
N LYS A 258 5.27 -1.59 -28.51
CA LYS A 258 5.20 -3.01 -28.17
C LYS A 258 5.61 -3.22 -26.71
N VAL A 259 4.83 -4.00 -25.97
CA VAL A 259 5.17 -4.45 -24.62
C VAL A 259 6.35 -5.41 -24.71
N SER A 260 7.56 -4.92 -24.38
CA SER A 260 8.80 -5.71 -24.50
C SER A 260 8.96 -6.73 -23.38
N ARG A 261 8.57 -6.35 -22.17
CA ARG A 261 8.56 -7.22 -20.98
C ARG A 261 7.44 -6.82 -20.03
N LEU A 262 6.95 -7.77 -19.28
CA LEU A 262 5.90 -7.59 -18.29
C LEU A 262 6.37 -8.17 -16.97
N TYR A 263 6.20 -7.41 -15.88
CA TYR A 263 6.63 -7.79 -14.55
C TYR A 263 5.51 -7.63 -13.54
N GLN A 264 5.58 -8.45 -12.50
CA GLN A 264 4.83 -8.24 -11.26
C GLN A 264 5.78 -8.22 -10.07
N PHE A 265 5.36 -7.61 -8.97
CA PHE A 265 6.10 -7.68 -7.72
C PHE A 265 5.84 -9.00 -7.01
N GLU A 266 6.93 -9.67 -6.58
CA GLU A 266 6.91 -10.81 -5.68
C GLU A 266 7.88 -10.54 -4.52
N GLY A 267 7.33 -10.24 -3.35
CA GLY A 267 8.10 -9.60 -2.31
C GLY A 267 8.65 -8.26 -2.80
N LEU A 268 9.94 -8.08 -2.70
CA LEU A 268 10.66 -6.88 -3.17
C LEU A 268 11.19 -7.01 -4.59
N ARG A 269 11.05 -8.19 -5.22
CA ARG A 269 11.61 -8.46 -6.54
C ARG A 269 10.57 -8.28 -7.62
N ARG A 270 11.02 -7.91 -8.80
CA ARG A 270 10.23 -7.96 -10.04
C ARG A 270 10.44 -9.32 -10.69
N VAL A 271 9.35 -10.03 -10.93
CA VAL A 271 9.33 -11.32 -11.61
C VAL A 271 8.66 -11.15 -12.96
N GLU A 272 9.31 -11.61 -14.02
CA GLU A 272 8.75 -11.56 -15.37
C GLU A 272 7.57 -12.52 -15.49
N VAL A 273 6.49 -12.03 -16.10
CA VAL A 273 5.24 -12.78 -16.30
C VAL A 273 4.80 -12.67 -17.76
N PRO A 274 4.10 -13.69 -18.29
CA PRO A 274 3.63 -13.66 -19.67
C PRO A 274 2.40 -12.76 -19.87
N GLU A 275 1.57 -12.65 -18.81
CA GLU A 275 0.27 -11.94 -18.81
C GLU A 275 0.00 -11.34 -17.44
#